data_5ce36cfecb6977add6a3752678661ccc
#
_entry.id   5ce36cfecb6977add6a3752678661ccc
#
_cell.length_a   1.000
_cell.length_b   1.000
_cell.length_c   1.000
_cell.angle_alpha   90.00
_cell.angle_beta   90.00
_cell.angle_gamma   90.00
#
_symmetry.space_group_name_H-M   'P 1'
#
loop_
_entity.id
_entity.type
_entity.pdbx_description
1 polymer ?
#
loop_
_entity_poly.entity_id
_entity_poly.type
_entity_poly.pdbx_seq_one_letter_code
_entity_poly.pdbx_strand_id
1 'polypeptide(L)'
;MEHDALRVLARTGDPTPWILTRGDARWEGIPPGRATVNSPGLLMRMAIQGAGIAVVSDHFASPFLERGELVQVLPDWRSPPVSAWAVYQGRRLMPARTRVFLDALTAEFTGEKCQAIEAEVQKTKARLRRTGVSFPTASRPAAKRR
;
A
#
# COMPACT_ATOMS: atom_id res chain seq x y z
N MET A 1 21.81 17.28 5.84
CA MET A 1 22.13 16.03 5.13
C MET A 1 21.00 15.74 4.19
N GLU A 2 21.26 15.60 2.93
CA GLU A 2 20.28 15.14 1.95
C GLU A 2 20.28 13.61 1.96
N HIS A 3 19.10 13.01 2.02
CA HIS A 3 18.93 11.56 1.96
C HIS A 3 18.52 11.15 0.56
N ASP A 4 19.10 10.07 0.05
CA ASP A 4 18.69 9.48 -1.22
C ASP A 4 17.36 8.75 -1.09
N ALA A 5 16.45 8.95 -2.02
CA ALA A 5 15.25 8.15 -2.12
C ALA A 5 15.51 6.82 -2.85
N LEU A 6 15.01 5.74 -2.28
CA LEU A 6 14.96 4.44 -2.93
C LEU A 6 13.60 4.29 -3.63
N ARG A 7 13.60 4.25 -4.94
CA ARG A 7 12.38 4.33 -5.77
C ARG A 7 12.00 2.97 -6.34
N VAL A 8 10.72 2.76 -6.51
CA VAL A 8 10.19 1.59 -7.21
C VAL A 8 9.95 1.92 -8.67
N LEU A 9 10.32 1.02 -9.56
CA LEU A 9 10.07 1.11 -10.99
C LEU A 9 8.62 0.70 -11.28
N ALA A 10 7.87 1.55 -11.96
CA ALA A 10 6.56 1.20 -12.48
C ALA A 10 6.66 0.23 -13.66
N ARG A 11 5.54 -0.37 -14.04
CA ARG A 11 5.48 -1.24 -15.24
C ARG A 11 5.80 -0.52 -16.55
N THR A 12 5.67 0.80 -16.56
CA THR A 12 6.02 1.66 -17.70
C THR A 12 7.52 1.85 -17.89
N GLY A 13 8.34 1.50 -16.89
CA GLY A 13 9.77 1.74 -16.89
C GLY A 13 10.19 3.03 -16.17
N ASP A 14 9.24 3.82 -15.70
CA ASP A 14 9.49 5.07 -14.98
C ASP A 14 9.48 4.85 -13.46
N PRO A 15 10.18 5.68 -12.68
CA PRO A 15 10.05 5.66 -11.23
C PRO A 15 8.62 5.99 -10.80
N THR A 16 8.07 5.19 -9.89
CA THR A 16 6.74 5.43 -9.31
C THR A 16 6.77 6.69 -8.43
N PRO A 17 5.86 7.66 -8.64
CA PRO A 17 5.75 8.80 -7.76
C PRO A 17 5.38 8.39 -6.33
N TRP A 18 5.94 9.09 -5.34
CA TRP A 18 5.48 8.96 -3.97
C TRP A 18 4.26 9.86 -3.77
N ILE A 19 3.26 9.31 -3.15
CA ILE A 19 2.05 10.03 -2.73
C ILE A 19 2.00 9.93 -1.21
N LEU A 20 2.11 11.08 -0.54
CA LEU A 20 2.09 11.15 0.93
C LEU A 20 0.99 12.11 1.37
N THR A 21 0.26 11.75 2.41
CA THR A 21 -0.85 12.54 2.95
C THR A 21 -0.69 12.72 4.46
N ARG A 22 -1.04 13.91 4.96
CA ARG A 22 -1.09 14.25 6.37
C ARG A 22 -2.28 15.19 6.62
N GLY A 23 -3.38 14.69 7.18
CA GLY A 23 -4.63 15.43 7.27
C GLY A 23 -5.10 15.90 5.89
N ASP A 24 -5.21 17.22 5.69
CA ASP A 24 -5.59 17.80 4.40
C ASP A 24 -4.38 18.08 3.48
N ALA A 25 -3.17 17.97 3.99
CA ALA A 25 -1.94 18.17 3.21
C ALA A 25 -1.64 16.91 2.36
N ARG A 26 -1.27 17.15 1.10
CA ARG A 26 -0.85 16.11 0.16
C ARG A 26 0.45 16.55 -0.52
N TRP A 27 1.37 15.63 -0.60
CA TRP A 27 2.57 15.76 -1.42
C TRP A 27 2.59 14.62 -2.45
N GLU A 28 2.95 14.94 -3.68
CA GLU A 28 3.09 13.96 -4.75
C GLU A 28 4.28 14.35 -5.63
N GLY A 29 5.16 13.39 -5.89
CA GLY A 29 6.34 13.66 -6.72
C GLY A 29 7.30 12.47 -6.75
N ILE A 30 8.35 12.63 -7.55
CA ILE A 30 9.46 11.68 -7.63
C ILE A 30 10.64 12.31 -6.89
N PRO A 31 10.95 11.86 -5.66
CA PRO A 31 12.05 12.41 -4.90
C PRO A 31 13.39 12.07 -5.59
N PRO A 32 14.41 12.92 -5.45
CA PRO A 32 15.75 12.63 -5.95
C PRO A 32 16.33 11.39 -5.24
N GLY A 33 17.06 10.57 -5.99
CA GLY A 33 17.66 9.37 -5.43
C GLY A 33 18.48 8.62 -6.47
N ARG A 34 19.46 7.85 -6.00
CA ARG A 34 20.42 7.15 -6.87
C ARG A 34 19.97 5.75 -7.27
N ALA A 35 18.95 5.20 -6.61
CA ALA A 35 18.50 3.84 -6.86
C ALA A 35 17.02 3.77 -7.25
N THR A 36 16.75 3.00 -8.30
CA THR A 36 15.40 2.63 -8.71
C THR A 36 15.39 1.12 -8.94
N VAL A 37 14.49 0.41 -8.26
CA VAL A 37 14.40 -1.05 -8.27
C VAL A 37 12.99 -1.50 -8.63
N ASN A 38 12.86 -2.68 -9.21
CA ASN A 38 11.57 -3.28 -9.55
C ASN A 38 11.08 -4.32 -8.53
N SER A 39 11.82 -4.49 -7.43
CA SER A 39 11.49 -5.47 -6.38
C SER A 39 11.37 -4.79 -5.02
N PRO A 40 10.17 -4.83 -4.38
CA PRO A 40 9.99 -4.33 -3.02
C PRO A 40 10.91 -5.00 -1.99
N GLY A 41 11.23 -6.28 -2.18
CA GLY A 41 12.15 -7.00 -1.30
C GLY A 41 13.59 -6.49 -1.41
N LEU A 42 14.06 -6.12 -2.61
CA LEU A 42 15.36 -5.50 -2.79
C LEU A 42 15.37 -4.09 -2.20
N LEU A 43 14.30 -3.31 -2.42
CA LEU A 43 14.14 -1.98 -1.84
C LEU A 43 14.28 -2.02 -0.32
N MET A 44 13.61 -2.97 0.33
CA MET A 44 13.67 -3.18 1.77
C MET A 44 15.09 -3.48 2.25
N ARG A 45 15.79 -4.40 1.57
CA ARG A 45 17.17 -4.75 1.92
C ARG A 45 18.12 -3.56 1.79
N MET A 46 17.94 -2.74 0.76
CA MET A 46 18.73 -1.51 0.59
C MET A 46 18.47 -0.51 1.71
N ALA A 47 17.21 -0.35 2.13
CA ALA A 47 16.86 0.52 3.26
C ALA A 47 17.47 0.03 4.57
N ILE A 48 17.44 -1.28 4.88
CA ILE A 48 18.08 -1.90 6.05
C ILE A 48 19.58 -1.65 6.05
N GLN A 49 20.23 -1.66 4.89
CA GLN A 49 21.66 -1.36 4.75
C GLN A 49 21.97 0.15 4.77
N GLY A 50 20.98 1.00 5.07
CA GLY A 50 21.19 2.44 5.18
C GLY A 50 21.39 3.16 3.84
N ALA A 51 21.01 2.54 2.71
CA ALA A 51 21.21 3.13 1.38
C ALA A 51 20.30 4.33 1.11
N GLY A 52 19.27 4.58 1.91
CA GLY A 52 18.38 5.72 1.76
C GLY A 52 16.99 5.51 2.37
N ILE A 53 16.05 6.37 2.00
CA ILE A 53 14.65 6.36 2.46
C ILE A 53 13.78 5.65 1.43
N ALA A 54 12.91 4.76 1.89
CA ALA A 54 11.98 4.01 1.05
C ALA A 54 10.54 4.18 1.53
N VAL A 55 9.59 4.12 0.60
CA VAL A 55 8.17 3.94 0.91
C VAL A 55 7.84 2.47 0.77
N VAL A 56 7.47 1.85 1.89
CA VAL A 56 7.13 0.43 1.98
C VAL A 56 5.85 0.27 2.79
N SER A 57 5.15 -0.87 2.62
CA SER A 57 3.95 -1.11 3.42
C SER A 57 4.33 -1.47 4.86
N ASP A 58 3.48 -1.06 5.81
CA ASP A 58 3.65 -1.31 7.24
C ASP A 58 3.81 -2.81 7.54
N HIS A 59 3.03 -3.66 6.83
CA HIS A 59 3.10 -5.12 7.00
C HIS A 59 4.51 -5.69 6.77
N PHE A 60 5.21 -5.21 5.73
CA PHE A 60 6.58 -5.65 5.45
C PHE A 60 7.62 -4.97 6.33
N ALA A 61 7.37 -3.74 6.78
CA ALA A 61 8.33 -2.97 7.56
C ALA A 61 8.30 -3.32 9.05
N SER A 62 7.14 -3.69 9.62
CA SER A 62 6.95 -3.91 11.06
C SER A 62 8.02 -4.79 11.72
N PRO A 63 8.38 -5.98 11.19
CA PRO A 63 9.38 -6.82 11.83
C PRO A 63 10.77 -6.18 11.92
N PHE A 64 11.10 -5.31 10.99
CA PHE A 64 12.41 -4.62 10.94
C PHE A 64 12.41 -3.37 11.82
N LEU A 65 11.27 -2.69 11.94
CA LEU A 65 11.07 -1.58 12.87
C LEU A 65 11.15 -2.07 14.32
N GLU A 66 10.52 -3.20 14.64
CA GLU A 66 10.54 -3.82 15.97
C GLU A 66 11.97 -4.23 16.39
N ARG A 67 12.81 -4.66 15.45
CA ARG A 67 14.22 -5.01 15.71
C ARG A 67 15.17 -3.82 15.64
N GLY A 68 14.68 -2.62 15.34
CA GLY A 68 15.50 -1.42 15.19
C GLY A 68 16.39 -1.41 13.94
N GLU A 69 16.16 -2.31 12.98
CA GLU A 69 16.88 -2.36 11.70
C GLU A 69 16.42 -1.27 10.73
N LEU A 70 15.21 -0.76 10.95
CA LEU A 70 14.63 0.38 10.25
C LEU A 70 14.13 1.42 11.24
N VAL A 71 14.07 2.67 10.80
CA VAL A 71 13.48 3.76 11.56
C VAL A 71 12.39 4.41 10.71
N GLN A 72 11.22 4.61 11.30
CA GLN A 72 10.14 5.32 10.63
C GLN A 72 10.48 6.82 10.57
N VAL A 73 10.60 7.34 9.36
CA VAL A 73 10.72 8.78 9.10
C VAL A 73 9.36 9.34 8.71
N LEU A 74 9.08 10.61 9.04
CA LEU A 74 7.83 11.27 8.75
C LEU A 74 6.59 10.52 9.30
N PRO A 75 6.51 10.26 10.63
CA PRO A 75 5.47 9.39 11.20
C PRO A 75 4.04 9.88 10.98
N ASP A 76 3.86 11.19 10.75
CA ASP A 76 2.54 11.81 10.47
C ASP A 76 2.10 11.69 9.01
N TRP A 77 3.01 11.31 8.12
CA TRP A 77 2.72 11.16 6.70
C TRP A 77 2.43 9.71 6.35
N ARG A 78 1.40 9.48 5.54
CA ARG A 78 0.97 8.15 5.12
C ARG A 78 0.83 8.07 3.61
N SER A 79 1.22 6.95 3.04
CA SER A 79 0.82 6.61 1.67
C SER A 79 -0.65 6.22 1.62
N PRO A 80 -1.35 6.43 0.49
CA PRO A 80 -2.69 5.92 0.31
C PRO A 80 -2.72 4.40 0.52
N PRO A 81 -3.77 3.88 1.16
CA PRO A 81 -3.91 2.43 1.34
C PRO A 81 -4.07 1.73 -0.01
N VAL A 82 -3.42 0.59 -0.15
CA VAL A 82 -3.54 -0.28 -1.32
C VAL A 82 -4.50 -1.40 -1.00
N SER A 83 -5.56 -1.55 -1.82
CA SER A 83 -6.49 -2.68 -1.70
C SER A 83 -5.96 -3.89 -2.46
N ALA A 84 -5.86 -5.02 -1.79
CA ALA A 84 -5.60 -6.30 -2.42
C ALA A 84 -6.92 -7.04 -2.69
N TRP A 85 -7.06 -7.64 -3.86
CA TRP A 85 -8.27 -8.33 -4.29
C TRP A 85 -7.95 -9.79 -4.63
N ALA A 86 -8.63 -10.72 -3.98
CA ALA A 86 -8.63 -12.11 -4.41
C ALA A 86 -9.78 -12.33 -5.41
N VAL A 87 -9.44 -12.69 -6.65
CA VAL A 87 -10.42 -12.96 -7.70
C VAL A 87 -10.51 -14.48 -7.92
N TYR A 88 -11.71 -15.03 -7.81
CA TYR A 88 -11.96 -16.46 -7.99
C TYR A 88 -13.28 -16.71 -8.73
N GLN A 89 -13.39 -17.85 -9.37
CA GLN A 89 -14.63 -18.26 -10.04
C GLN A 89 -15.72 -18.57 -9.01
N GLY A 90 -16.94 -18.13 -9.29
CA GLY A 90 -18.12 -18.04 -8.44
C GLY A 90 -18.30 -19.10 -7.33
N ARG A 91 -18.98 -18.70 -6.27
CA ARG A 91 -19.14 -19.44 -5.00
C ARG A 91 -19.68 -20.87 -5.11
N ARG A 92 -20.42 -21.18 -6.18
CA ARG A 92 -21.18 -22.44 -6.30
C ARG A 92 -20.29 -23.68 -6.50
N LEU A 93 -19.04 -23.51 -6.94
CA LEU A 93 -18.11 -24.60 -7.23
C LEU A 93 -16.74 -24.39 -6.57
N MET A 94 -16.68 -23.61 -5.49
CA MET A 94 -15.40 -23.35 -4.83
C MET A 94 -14.94 -24.61 -4.07
N PRO A 95 -13.78 -25.20 -4.43
CA PRO A 95 -13.23 -26.33 -3.68
C PRO A 95 -12.96 -25.95 -2.22
N ALA A 96 -13.12 -26.90 -1.30
CA ALA A 96 -12.88 -26.67 0.13
C ALA A 96 -11.47 -26.10 0.41
N ARG A 97 -10.46 -26.61 -0.30
CA ARG A 97 -9.07 -26.11 -0.22
C ARG A 97 -8.94 -24.62 -0.56
N THR A 98 -9.66 -24.15 -1.57
CA THR A 98 -9.67 -22.73 -1.96
C THR A 98 -10.33 -21.87 -0.90
N ARG A 99 -11.40 -22.37 -0.28
CA ARG A 99 -12.07 -21.68 0.82
C ARG A 99 -11.13 -21.54 2.02
N VAL A 100 -10.53 -22.64 2.47
CA VAL A 100 -9.57 -22.62 3.59
C VAL A 100 -8.41 -21.67 3.34
N PHE A 101 -7.87 -21.65 2.11
CA PHE A 101 -6.82 -20.71 1.74
C PHE A 101 -7.28 -19.25 1.81
N LEU A 102 -8.47 -18.93 1.29
CA LEU A 102 -9.03 -17.57 1.34
C LEU A 102 -9.33 -17.12 2.76
N ASP A 103 -9.84 -18.03 3.61
CA ASP A 103 -10.12 -17.75 5.01
C ASP A 103 -8.81 -17.46 5.78
N ALA A 104 -7.76 -18.24 5.56
CA ALA A 104 -6.44 -18.02 6.13
C ALA A 104 -5.82 -16.69 5.64
N LEU A 105 -5.92 -16.40 4.34
CA LEU A 105 -5.46 -15.15 3.76
C LEU A 105 -6.20 -13.95 4.35
N THR A 106 -7.52 -14.06 4.48
CA THR A 106 -8.35 -13.00 5.07
C THR A 106 -7.98 -12.77 6.54
N ALA A 107 -7.79 -13.83 7.32
CA ALA A 107 -7.39 -13.73 8.72
C ALA A 107 -6.03 -13.02 8.88
N GLU A 108 -5.07 -13.30 7.99
CA GLU A 108 -3.76 -12.64 8.00
C GLU A 108 -3.85 -11.14 7.70
N PHE A 109 -4.68 -10.75 6.73
CA PHE A 109 -4.79 -9.35 6.29
C PHE A 109 -5.88 -8.53 7.03
N THR A 110 -6.78 -9.15 7.78
CA THR A 110 -7.82 -8.45 8.57
C THR A 110 -7.48 -8.29 10.05
N GLY A 111 -6.23 -8.53 10.46
CA GLY A 111 -5.77 -8.30 11.82
C GLY A 111 -6.00 -6.85 12.29
N GLU A 112 -5.90 -6.60 13.59
CA GLU A 112 -6.23 -5.31 14.24
C GLU A 112 -5.62 -4.07 13.56
N LYS A 113 -4.44 -4.21 12.99
CA LYS A 113 -3.75 -3.13 12.23
C LYS A 113 -4.51 -2.77 10.93
N CYS A 114 -5.09 -3.74 10.23
CA CYS A 114 -5.90 -3.47 9.03
C CYS A 114 -7.24 -2.83 9.36
N GLN A 115 -7.88 -3.23 10.46
CA GLN A 115 -9.14 -2.63 10.90
C GLN A 115 -8.95 -1.16 11.30
N ALA A 116 -7.85 -0.81 11.92
CA ALA A 116 -7.51 0.58 12.25
C ALA A 116 -7.33 1.43 10.98
N ILE A 117 -6.68 0.89 9.96
CA ILE A 117 -6.49 1.57 8.66
C ILE A 117 -7.83 1.71 7.92
N GLU A 118 -8.68 0.68 7.91
CA GLU A 118 -10.01 0.76 7.31
C GLU A 118 -10.91 1.80 8.00
N ALA A 119 -10.88 1.87 9.32
CA ALA A 119 -11.62 2.88 10.09
C ALA A 119 -11.15 4.30 9.73
N GLU A 120 -9.86 4.54 9.57
CA GLU A 120 -9.30 5.83 9.18
C GLU A 120 -9.64 6.18 7.73
N VAL A 121 -9.58 5.21 6.81
CA VAL A 121 -10.01 5.37 5.42
C VAL A 121 -11.49 5.71 5.32
N GLN A 122 -12.35 5.06 6.12
CA GLN A 122 -13.79 5.36 6.14
C GLN A 122 -14.07 6.76 6.70
N LYS A 123 -13.36 7.18 7.74
CA LYS A 123 -13.45 8.57 8.26
C LYS A 123 -13.06 9.59 7.21
N THR A 124 -11.95 9.34 6.50
CA THR A 124 -11.45 10.21 5.43
C THR A 124 -12.43 10.29 4.27
N LYS A 125 -13.00 9.15 3.82
CA LYS A 125 -14.05 9.10 2.80
C LYS A 125 -15.32 9.85 3.22
N ALA A 126 -15.73 9.71 4.46
CA ALA A 126 -16.90 10.41 5.01
C ALA A 126 -16.68 11.93 5.05
N ARG A 127 -15.46 12.37 5.42
CA ARG A 127 -15.07 13.78 5.44
C ARG A 127 -15.05 14.38 4.02
N LEU A 128 -14.46 13.67 3.06
CA LEU A 128 -14.38 14.12 1.67
C LEU A 128 -15.76 14.17 0.98
N ARG A 129 -16.70 13.29 1.32
CA ARG A 129 -18.08 13.39 0.86
C ARG A 129 -18.78 14.66 1.34
N ARG A 130 -18.44 15.16 2.52
CA ARG A 130 -18.98 16.44 3.07
C ARG A 130 -18.42 17.66 2.35
N THR A 131 -17.22 17.57 1.76
CA THR A 131 -16.58 18.65 1.00
C THR A 131 -16.90 18.63 -0.50
N GLY A 132 -17.81 17.77 -0.95
CA GLY A 132 -18.27 17.73 -2.35
C GLY A 132 -17.29 17.08 -3.33
N VAL A 133 -16.20 16.49 -2.85
CA VAL A 133 -15.25 15.75 -3.70
C VAL A 133 -15.82 14.36 -4.01
N SER A 134 -16.30 14.17 -5.25
CA SER A 134 -16.75 12.88 -5.77
C SER A 134 -15.56 12.09 -6.28
N PHE A 135 -15.32 10.90 -5.71
CA PHE A 135 -14.42 9.93 -6.31
C PHE A 135 -15.14 9.15 -7.41
N PRO A 136 -14.49 8.89 -8.55
CA PRO A 136 -15.04 7.97 -9.52
C PRO A 136 -15.18 6.59 -8.85
N THR A 137 -16.39 6.14 -8.71
CA THR A 137 -16.69 4.76 -8.37
C THR A 137 -16.08 3.89 -9.46
N ALA A 138 -15.17 3.00 -9.10
CA ALA A 138 -14.65 2.00 -10.03
C ALA A 138 -15.85 1.26 -10.61
N SER A 139 -16.16 1.55 -11.87
CA SER A 139 -17.22 0.89 -12.61
C SER A 139 -16.84 -0.60 -12.70
N ARG A 140 -17.68 -1.46 -12.11
CA ARG A 140 -17.60 -2.90 -12.35
C ARG A 140 -17.59 -3.12 -13.85
N PRO A 141 -16.59 -3.80 -14.43
CA PRO A 141 -16.68 -4.17 -15.84
C PRO A 141 -17.92 -5.05 -16.01
N ALA A 142 -18.78 -4.68 -16.93
CA ALA A 142 -19.95 -5.44 -17.28
C ALA A 142 -19.51 -6.84 -17.72
N ALA A 143 -20.02 -7.87 -17.05
CA ALA A 143 -19.78 -9.25 -17.42
C ALA A 143 -20.32 -9.46 -18.84
N LYS A 144 -19.44 -9.59 -19.85
CA LYS A 144 -19.83 -10.09 -21.17
C LYS A 144 -20.30 -11.53 -20.99
N ARG A 145 -21.59 -11.74 -21.10
CA ARG A 145 -22.18 -13.07 -21.32
C ARG A 145 -21.78 -13.55 -22.73
N ARG A 146 -21.14 -14.65 -22.83
CA ARG A 146 -21.18 -15.62 -23.91
C ARG A 146 -21.59 -16.97 -23.35
#